data_ffbb1168f62a7bcdd04967a8fabcaf43
#
_entry.id   ffbb1168f62a7bcdd04967a8fabcaf43
#
_cell.length_a   1.000
_cell.length_b   1.000
_cell.length_c   1.000
_cell.angle_alpha   90.00
_cell.angle_beta   90.00
_cell.angle_gamma   90.00
#
_symmetry.space_group_name_H-M   'P 1'
#
loop_
_entity.id
_entity.type
_entity.pdbx_description
1 polymer ?
#
loop_
_entity_poly.entity_id
_entity_poly.type
_entity_poly.pdbx_seq_one_letter_code
_entity_poly.pdbx_strand_id
1 'polypeptide(L)'
;MTLFPDAIDAMMGQSIIGRAQARGLVTITAHQIREYTTNKQMQVDDYPYGGGRGAVMQADPLYRCWDHICQEAGERVHTIYLSPCGRVFDQQVAKELKASYERMILVCGHYEGVDQRFIDECVDEEISMGDFVLTGGEIPAMALADCLCRMVPGVLPEESCYTDESHWDGLLEYPQYSRPEEWHGRKVPEVLLSGHHGKVDDWRKKECYKRTMTRRPDLFARFDETSLTTKHDRKVLAEAKAEWAAEQESPAAE
;
A
#
# COMPACT_ATOMS: atom_id res chain seq x y z
N MET A 1 -13.24 -10.20 4.29
CA MET A 1 -14.70 -10.32 4.14
C MET A 1 -15.07 -9.67 2.81
N THR A 2 -15.69 -10.38 1.88
CA THR A 2 -15.92 -9.93 0.49
C THR A 2 -17.17 -10.58 -0.11
N LEU A 3 -17.71 -9.99 -1.17
CA LEU A 3 -18.74 -10.62 -2.02
C LEU A 3 -18.12 -11.40 -3.19
N PHE A 4 -16.80 -11.28 -3.41
CA PHE A 4 -16.08 -11.83 -4.56
C PHE A 4 -14.78 -12.53 -4.15
N PRO A 5 -14.86 -13.64 -3.38
CA PRO A 5 -13.66 -14.36 -2.90
C PRO A 5 -12.75 -14.80 -4.05
N ASP A 6 -13.33 -15.28 -5.16
CA ASP A 6 -12.54 -15.74 -6.30
C ASP A 6 -11.61 -14.66 -6.88
N ALA A 7 -12.02 -13.38 -6.82
CA ALA A 7 -11.19 -12.27 -7.29
C ALA A 7 -9.98 -12.06 -6.38
N ILE A 8 -10.18 -12.17 -5.07
CA ILE A 8 -9.11 -12.09 -4.06
C ILE A 8 -8.14 -13.27 -4.26
N ASP A 9 -8.66 -14.49 -4.30
CA ASP A 9 -7.87 -15.72 -4.40
C ASP A 9 -7.08 -15.77 -5.71
N ALA A 10 -7.70 -15.36 -6.83
CA ALA A 10 -7.04 -15.33 -8.13
C ALA A 10 -5.85 -14.37 -8.16
N MET A 11 -5.95 -13.19 -7.55
CA MET A 11 -4.88 -12.19 -7.55
C MET A 11 -3.84 -12.50 -6.49
N MET A 12 -4.26 -12.73 -5.24
CA MET A 12 -3.36 -12.95 -4.12
C MET A 12 -2.68 -14.33 -4.15
N GLY A 13 -3.21 -15.28 -4.91
CA GLY A 13 -2.59 -16.58 -5.18
C GLY A 13 -1.43 -16.54 -6.18
N GLN A 14 -1.11 -15.38 -6.76
CA GLN A 14 -0.08 -15.26 -7.79
C GLN A 14 1.24 -14.66 -7.27
N SER A 15 2.28 -14.83 -8.10
CA SER A 15 3.58 -14.15 -7.94
C SER A 15 4.20 -14.29 -6.53
N ILE A 16 4.64 -13.20 -5.95
CA ILE A 16 5.35 -13.15 -4.65
C ILE A 16 4.41 -13.56 -3.52
N ILE A 17 3.21 -13.00 -3.47
CA ILE A 17 2.25 -13.27 -2.39
C ILE A 17 1.76 -14.72 -2.45
N GLY A 18 1.47 -15.26 -3.63
CA GLY A 18 1.10 -16.67 -3.78
C GLY A 18 2.22 -17.63 -3.32
N ARG A 19 3.48 -17.33 -3.64
CA ARG A 19 4.62 -18.11 -3.13
C ARG A 19 4.79 -17.98 -1.61
N ALA A 20 4.54 -16.81 -1.05
CA ALA A 20 4.61 -16.59 0.39
C ALA A 20 3.55 -17.40 1.13
N GLN A 21 2.31 -17.45 0.60
CA GLN A 21 1.25 -18.31 1.12
C GLN A 21 1.61 -19.80 1.02
N ALA A 22 2.09 -20.24 -0.14
CA ALA A 22 2.52 -21.64 -0.34
C ALA A 22 3.65 -22.07 0.61
N ARG A 23 4.46 -21.12 1.10
CA ARG A 23 5.52 -21.33 2.08
C ARG A 23 5.04 -21.17 3.54
N GLY A 24 3.78 -20.81 3.76
CA GLY A 24 3.21 -20.58 5.09
C GLY A 24 3.73 -19.30 5.78
N LEU A 25 4.29 -18.35 5.04
CA LEU A 25 4.79 -17.08 5.60
C LEU A 25 3.65 -16.08 5.88
N VAL A 26 2.62 -16.13 5.06
CA VAL A 26 1.39 -15.36 5.21
C VAL A 26 0.19 -16.24 4.88
N THR A 27 -0.96 -15.91 5.44
CA THR A 27 -2.24 -16.57 5.13
C THR A 27 -3.25 -15.50 4.79
N ILE A 28 -3.90 -15.63 3.64
CA ILE A 28 -5.01 -14.77 3.21
C ILE A 28 -6.22 -15.67 2.98
N THR A 29 -7.31 -15.41 3.71
CA THR A 29 -8.56 -16.16 3.60
C THR A 29 -9.67 -15.21 3.17
N ALA A 30 -10.28 -15.47 2.03
CA ALA A 30 -11.42 -14.70 1.55
C ALA A 30 -12.73 -15.32 2.02
N HIS A 31 -13.45 -14.64 2.93
CA HIS A 31 -14.74 -15.08 3.43
C HIS A 31 -15.88 -14.49 2.60
N GLN A 32 -16.72 -15.38 2.01
CA GLN A 32 -17.91 -14.99 1.25
C GLN A 32 -19.01 -14.52 2.18
N ILE A 33 -19.29 -13.22 2.23
CA ILE A 33 -20.29 -12.63 3.14
C ILE A 33 -21.69 -13.26 2.91
N ARG A 34 -22.03 -13.65 1.67
CA ARG A 34 -23.33 -14.25 1.34
C ARG A 34 -23.60 -15.57 2.07
N GLU A 35 -22.58 -16.29 2.49
CA GLU A 35 -22.72 -17.56 3.22
C GLU A 35 -23.18 -17.36 4.66
N TYR A 36 -23.12 -16.14 5.16
CA TYR A 36 -23.49 -15.79 6.54
C TYR A 36 -24.88 -15.15 6.67
N THR A 37 -25.62 -14.98 5.57
CA THR A 37 -27.00 -14.51 5.65
C THR A 37 -27.96 -15.66 5.95
N THR A 38 -29.02 -15.34 6.67
CA THR A 38 -30.15 -16.27 6.90
C THR A 38 -31.19 -16.22 5.78
N ASN A 39 -31.02 -15.30 4.83
CA ASN A 39 -31.91 -15.16 3.68
C ASN A 39 -31.69 -16.31 2.69
N LYS A 40 -32.77 -17.01 2.31
CA LYS A 40 -32.72 -18.15 1.37
C LYS A 40 -32.21 -17.78 -0.03
N GLN A 41 -32.33 -16.52 -0.43
CA GLN A 41 -31.83 -16.00 -1.69
C GLN A 41 -30.38 -15.48 -1.58
N MET A 42 -29.73 -15.70 -0.45
CA MET A 42 -28.37 -15.22 -0.15
C MET A 42 -28.21 -13.70 -0.32
N GLN A 43 -29.29 -12.95 -0.07
CA GLN A 43 -29.30 -11.49 -0.13
C GLN A 43 -28.57 -10.92 1.10
N VAL A 44 -27.72 -9.93 0.87
CA VAL A 44 -26.88 -9.28 1.90
C VAL A 44 -27.02 -7.77 1.91
N ASP A 45 -27.96 -7.24 1.08
CA ASP A 45 -28.19 -5.81 0.89
C ASP A 45 -29.69 -5.51 0.98
N ASP A 46 -30.03 -4.26 1.28
CA ASP A 46 -31.40 -3.77 1.34
C ASP A 46 -31.43 -2.25 1.06
N TYR A 47 -32.63 -1.72 0.85
CA TYR A 47 -32.81 -0.30 0.61
C TYR A 47 -32.45 0.54 1.86
N PRO A 48 -31.80 1.71 1.69
CA PRO A 48 -31.47 2.57 2.81
C PRO A 48 -32.72 3.19 3.46
N TYR A 49 -32.70 3.31 4.78
CA TYR A 49 -33.72 4.11 5.47
C TYR A 49 -33.65 5.58 5.02
N GLY A 50 -34.78 6.22 4.93
CA GLY A 50 -34.90 7.60 4.43
C GLY A 50 -35.02 7.71 2.91
N GLY A 51 -34.98 6.58 2.20
CA GLY A 51 -35.01 6.56 0.73
C GLY A 51 -33.64 6.89 0.12
N GLY A 52 -33.54 6.82 -1.18
CA GLY A 52 -32.32 7.04 -1.95
C GLY A 52 -32.20 6.06 -3.11
N ARG A 53 -31.10 6.18 -3.86
CA ARG A 53 -30.75 5.23 -4.91
C ARG A 53 -29.82 4.17 -4.35
N GLY A 54 -29.86 2.98 -4.96
CA GLY A 54 -28.97 1.88 -4.61
C GLY A 54 -29.42 1.08 -3.39
N ALA A 55 -28.52 0.26 -2.88
CA ALA A 55 -28.71 -0.59 -1.72
C ALA A 55 -27.56 -0.41 -0.73
N VAL A 56 -27.74 -0.85 0.50
CA VAL A 56 -26.73 -0.81 1.58
C VAL A 56 -26.50 -2.23 2.06
N MET A 57 -25.26 -2.63 2.31
CA MET A 57 -24.94 -3.93 2.88
C MET A 57 -25.50 -4.04 4.30
N GLN A 58 -26.26 -5.10 4.55
CA GLN A 58 -26.93 -5.33 5.83
C GLN A 58 -25.93 -5.66 6.95
N ALA A 59 -26.20 -5.16 8.15
CA ALA A 59 -25.36 -5.38 9.33
C ALA A 59 -25.29 -6.87 9.74
N ASP A 60 -26.42 -7.62 9.72
CA ASP A 60 -26.48 -8.99 10.23
C ASP A 60 -25.55 -9.98 9.47
N PRO A 61 -25.56 -10.06 8.12
CA PRO A 61 -24.60 -10.94 7.41
C PRO A 61 -23.14 -10.56 7.64
N LEU A 62 -22.85 -9.27 7.71
CA LEU A 62 -21.50 -8.77 8.01
C LEU A 62 -21.07 -9.13 9.41
N TYR A 63 -21.93 -8.92 10.41
CA TYR A 63 -21.66 -9.28 11.79
C TYR A 63 -21.42 -10.79 11.95
N ARG A 64 -22.25 -11.64 11.36
CA ARG A 64 -22.08 -13.10 11.44
C ARG A 64 -20.77 -13.57 10.81
N CYS A 65 -20.38 -12.97 9.68
CA CYS A 65 -19.10 -13.26 9.04
C CYS A 65 -17.93 -12.82 9.94
N TRP A 66 -17.99 -11.62 10.48
CA TRP A 66 -17.00 -11.07 11.39
C TRP A 66 -16.89 -11.89 12.68
N ASP A 67 -18.00 -12.22 13.32
CA ASP A 67 -18.07 -13.00 14.55
C ASP A 67 -17.47 -14.41 14.35
N HIS A 68 -17.81 -15.05 13.23
CA HIS A 68 -17.22 -16.34 12.85
C HIS A 68 -15.69 -16.27 12.76
N ILE A 69 -15.14 -15.25 12.09
CA ILE A 69 -13.70 -15.07 11.96
C ILE A 69 -13.05 -14.82 13.33
N CYS A 70 -13.67 -14.01 14.18
CA CYS A 70 -13.19 -13.76 15.53
C CYS A 70 -13.25 -15.03 16.42
N GLN A 71 -14.29 -15.85 16.27
CA GLN A 71 -14.40 -17.14 16.97
C GLN A 71 -13.32 -18.13 16.53
N GLU A 72 -13.06 -18.25 15.23
CA GLU A 72 -11.96 -19.07 14.70
C GLU A 72 -10.59 -18.58 15.17
N ALA A 73 -10.43 -17.27 15.33
CA ALA A 73 -9.22 -16.65 15.85
C ALA A 73 -9.06 -16.85 17.38
N GLY A 74 -10.16 -17.07 18.09
CA GLY A 74 -10.21 -17.12 19.56
C GLY A 74 -10.10 -15.74 20.24
N GLU A 75 -10.18 -14.65 19.48
CA GLU A 75 -10.06 -13.28 19.94
C GLU A 75 -10.79 -12.30 19.01
N ARG A 76 -11.05 -11.07 19.48
CA ARG A 76 -11.46 -9.97 18.60
C ARG A 76 -10.28 -9.58 17.70
N VAL A 77 -10.48 -9.68 16.39
CA VAL A 77 -9.46 -9.35 15.39
C VAL A 77 -9.59 -7.90 14.96
N HIS A 78 -8.49 -7.17 14.88
CA HIS A 78 -8.46 -5.80 14.39
C HIS A 78 -9.09 -5.70 12.99
N THR A 79 -10.13 -4.89 12.87
CA THR A 79 -11.01 -4.84 11.71
C THR A 79 -10.93 -3.51 11.01
N ILE A 80 -10.56 -3.56 9.73
CA ILE A 80 -10.40 -2.40 8.86
C ILE A 80 -11.49 -2.41 7.79
N TYR A 81 -12.26 -1.33 7.72
CA TYR A 81 -13.20 -1.10 6.61
C TYR A 81 -12.54 -0.23 5.53
N LEU A 82 -12.54 -0.72 4.29
CA LEU A 82 -12.03 0.00 3.13
C LEU A 82 -13.08 1.00 2.65
N SER A 83 -12.91 2.26 3.01
CA SER A 83 -13.92 3.31 2.87
C SER A 83 -13.30 4.62 2.39
N PRO A 84 -13.96 5.39 1.50
CA PRO A 84 -13.50 6.74 1.15
C PRO A 84 -13.46 7.72 2.33
N CYS A 85 -14.17 7.42 3.44
CA CYS A 85 -14.22 8.26 4.63
C CYS A 85 -13.01 8.07 5.55
N GLY A 86 -12.21 7.01 5.33
CA GLY A 86 -11.09 6.65 6.18
C GLY A 86 -9.86 7.53 5.99
N ARG A 87 -8.88 7.35 6.89
CA ARG A 87 -7.56 7.96 6.71
C ARG A 87 -6.90 7.42 5.44
N VAL A 88 -6.17 8.28 4.74
CA VAL A 88 -5.50 7.89 3.50
C VAL A 88 -4.36 6.91 3.81
N PHE A 89 -4.35 5.78 3.10
CA PHE A 89 -3.30 4.77 3.20
C PHE A 89 -2.01 5.26 2.56
N ASP A 90 -0.93 5.19 3.32
CA ASP A 90 0.42 5.46 2.85
C ASP A 90 1.40 4.45 3.49
N GLN A 91 2.70 4.57 3.16
CA GLN A 91 3.72 3.67 3.68
C GLN A 91 3.87 3.78 5.20
N GLN A 92 3.59 4.94 5.81
CA GLN A 92 3.65 5.10 7.26
C GLN A 92 2.51 4.33 7.94
N VAL A 93 1.28 4.44 7.41
CA VAL A 93 0.13 3.65 7.86
C VAL A 93 0.42 2.15 7.72
N ALA A 94 1.02 1.73 6.61
CA ALA A 94 1.41 0.33 6.42
C ALA A 94 2.41 -0.16 7.49
N LYS A 95 3.42 0.64 7.83
CA LYS A 95 4.39 0.32 8.90
C LYS A 95 3.69 0.20 10.26
N GLU A 96 2.79 1.12 10.59
CA GLU A 96 2.02 1.12 11.82
C GLU A 96 1.16 -0.14 11.95
N LEU A 97 0.40 -0.49 10.92
CA LEU A 97 -0.41 -1.70 10.89
C LEU A 97 0.43 -2.96 11.04
N LYS A 98 1.53 -3.06 10.28
CA LYS A 98 2.43 -4.23 10.34
C LYS A 98 3.10 -4.38 11.70
N ALA A 99 3.42 -3.27 12.38
CA ALA A 99 4.02 -3.30 13.71
C ALA A 99 3.02 -3.64 14.81
N SER A 100 1.75 -3.28 14.63
CA SER A 100 0.72 -3.39 15.66
C SER A 100 -0.07 -4.69 15.61
N TYR A 101 -0.23 -5.29 14.43
CA TYR A 101 -1.16 -6.41 14.25
C TYR A 101 -0.55 -7.54 13.44
N GLU A 102 -0.62 -8.77 13.98
CA GLU A 102 -0.26 -10.00 13.26
C GLU A 102 -1.43 -10.53 12.41
N ARG A 103 -2.67 -10.19 12.81
CA ARG A 103 -3.91 -10.62 12.17
C ARG A 103 -4.86 -9.44 12.03
N MET A 104 -5.50 -9.33 10.88
CA MET A 104 -6.45 -8.26 10.57
C MET A 104 -7.61 -8.79 9.73
N ILE A 105 -8.80 -8.21 9.91
CA ILE A 105 -9.95 -8.40 9.03
C ILE A 105 -10.05 -7.18 8.12
N LEU A 106 -10.10 -7.40 6.80
CA LEU A 106 -10.38 -6.38 5.81
C LEU A 106 -11.83 -6.53 5.34
N VAL A 107 -12.63 -5.48 5.49
CA VAL A 107 -14.03 -5.46 5.07
C VAL A 107 -14.14 -4.75 3.73
N CYS A 108 -14.55 -5.49 2.71
CA CYS A 108 -14.81 -4.98 1.36
C CYS A 108 -16.28 -4.59 1.25
N GLY A 109 -16.56 -3.28 1.31
CA GLY A 109 -17.91 -2.76 1.08
C GLY A 109 -18.28 -2.74 -0.41
N HIS A 110 -19.57 -2.77 -0.66
CA HIS A 110 -20.18 -2.64 -1.99
C HIS A 110 -21.43 -1.76 -1.95
N TYR A 111 -22.03 -1.54 -3.11
CA TYR A 111 -23.24 -0.72 -3.26
C TYR A 111 -23.03 0.72 -2.80
N GLU A 112 -23.96 1.28 -2.00
CA GLU A 112 -23.86 2.61 -1.40
C GLU A 112 -23.07 2.60 -0.06
N GLY A 113 -22.58 1.43 0.34
CA GLY A 113 -21.78 1.24 1.56
C GLY A 113 -22.33 0.16 2.47
N VAL A 114 -21.87 0.21 3.71
CA VAL A 114 -22.14 -0.74 4.79
C VAL A 114 -23.03 -0.08 5.84
N ASP A 115 -23.94 -0.84 6.44
CA ASP A 115 -24.79 -0.36 7.54
C ASP A 115 -23.92 0.20 8.67
N GLN A 116 -24.19 1.43 9.06
CA GLN A 116 -23.40 2.18 10.04
C GLN A 116 -23.30 1.45 11.39
N ARG A 117 -24.34 0.71 11.79
CA ARG A 117 -24.34 -0.04 13.05
C ARG A 117 -23.28 -1.15 13.09
N PHE A 118 -22.98 -1.77 11.93
CA PHE A 118 -21.86 -2.71 11.83
C PHE A 118 -20.51 -1.99 11.95
N ILE A 119 -20.39 -0.83 11.31
CA ILE A 119 -19.16 -0.02 11.39
C ILE A 119 -18.91 0.37 12.85
N ASP A 120 -19.93 0.94 13.53
CA ASP A 120 -19.82 1.42 14.91
C ASP A 120 -19.47 0.30 15.91
N GLU A 121 -19.92 -0.94 15.66
CA GLU A 121 -19.74 -2.06 16.60
C GLU A 121 -18.48 -2.89 16.32
N CYS A 122 -18.16 -3.12 15.03
CA CYS A 122 -17.19 -4.13 14.64
C CYS A 122 -15.90 -3.56 14.03
N VAL A 123 -15.94 -2.36 13.43
CA VAL A 123 -14.80 -1.76 12.74
C VAL A 123 -13.95 -0.96 13.73
N ASP A 124 -12.65 -1.17 13.71
CA ASP A 124 -11.70 -0.45 14.56
C ASP A 124 -11.15 0.79 13.85
N GLU A 125 -11.00 0.73 12.52
CA GLU A 125 -10.61 1.89 11.71
C GLU A 125 -11.12 1.80 10.26
N GLU A 126 -11.27 2.97 9.63
CA GLU A 126 -11.55 3.08 8.21
C GLU A 126 -10.29 3.55 7.46
N ILE A 127 -10.01 2.94 6.31
CA ILE A 127 -8.85 3.28 5.48
C ILE A 127 -9.30 3.58 4.05
N SER A 128 -8.83 4.72 3.52
CA SER A 128 -9.05 5.16 2.14
C SER A 128 -7.79 4.99 1.29
N MET A 129 -7.95 4.61 0.03
CA MET A 129 -6.84 4.58 -0.95
C MET A 129 -6.57 5.94 -1.61
N GLY A 130 -7.32 6.98 -1.25
CA GLY A 130 -7.19 8.33 -1.80
C GLY A 130 -8.53 8.96 -2.13
N ASP A 131 -8.51 10.17 -2.68
CA ASP A 131 -9.70 10.98 -2.97
C ASP A 131 -10.39 10.53 -4.27
N PHE A 132 -10.81 9.28 -4.33
CA PHE A 132 -11.58 8.70 -5.43
C PHE A 132 -12.43 7.53 -4.93
N VAL A 133 -13.45 7.17 -5.70
CA VAL A 133 -14.38 6.10 -5.34
C VAL A 133 -14.23 4.94 -6.32
N LEU A 134 -14.24 3.72 -5.80
CA LEU A 134 -14.24 2.46 -6.54
C LEU A 134 -15.60 1.76 -6.41
N THR A 135 -15.83 0.75 -7.24
CA THR A 135 -17.09 -0.02 -7.23
C THR A 135 -17.21 -0.98 -6.04
N GLY A 136 -16.08 -1.25 -5.34
CA GLY A 136 -16.04 -2.15 -4.19
C GLY A 136 -14.71 -2.10 -3.47
N GLY A 137 -14.64 -2.74 -2.31
CA GLY A 137 -13.48 -2.73 -1.43
C GLY A 137 -12.41 -3.77 -1.76
N GLU A 138 -12.59 -4.64 -2.75
CA GLU A 138 -11.64 -5.73 -3.05
C GLU A 138 -10.30 -5.22 -3.55
N ILE A 139 -10.29 -4.25 -4.48
CA ILE A 139 -9.04 -3.65 -4.98
C ILE A 139 -8.27 -2.96 -3.85
N PRO A 140 -8.89 -2.10 -3.04
CA PRO A 140 -8.25 -1.56 -1.83
C PRO A 140 -7.71 -2.63 -0.88
N ALA A 141 -8.49 -3.67 -0.60
CA ALA A 141 -8.08 -4.75 0.29
C ALA A 141 -6.85 -5.49 -0.25
N MET A 142 -6.82 -5.80 -1.54
CA MET A 142 -5.68 -6.46 -2.18
C MET A 142 -4.44 -5.56 -2.17
N ALA A 143 -4.58 -4.26 -2.44
CA ALA A 143 -3.47 -3.31 -2.39
C ALA A 143 -2.87 -3.19 -0.98
N LEU A 144 -3.73 -3.07 0.04
CA LEU A 144 -3.30 -3.04 1.43
C LEU A 144 -2.63 -4.36 1.84
N ALA A 145 -3.24 -5.49 1.52
CA ALA A 145 -2.69 -6.80 1.83
C ALA A 145 -1.33 -7.05 1.16
N ASP A 146 -1.16 -6.68 -0.12
CA ASP A 146 0.14 -6.78 -0.81
C ASP A 146 1.20 -5.94 -0.11
N CYS A 147 0.89 -4.66 0.19
CA CYS A 147 1.80 -3.76 0.87
C CYS A 147 2.24 -4.29 2.25
N LEU A 148 1.33 -4.90 3.02
CA LEU A 148 1.65 -5.48 4.32
C LEU A 148 2.42 -6.79 4.20
N CYS A 149 1.99 -7.69 3.33
CA CYS A 149 2.59 -9.01 3.17
C CYS A 149 4.04 -8.94 2.71
N ARG A 150 4.40 -8.00 1.82
CA ARG A 150 5.78 -7.85 1.34
C ARG A 150 6.77 -7.44 2.44
N MET A 151 6.29 -6.85 3.55
CA MET A 151 7.09 -6.50 4.73
C MET A 151 7.23 -7.66 5.74
N VAL A 152 6.62 -8.82 5.47
CA VAL A 152 6.79 -10.01 6.31
C VAL A 152 8.14 -10.65 6.01
N PRO A 153 8.96 -10.95 7.05
CA PRO A 153 10.27 -11.56 6.85
C PRO A 153 10.21 -12.82 5.99
N GLY A 154 11.06 -12.89 4.97
CA GLY A 154 11.15 -14.03 4.06
C GLY A 154 10.16 -14.02 2.89
N VAL A 155 9.23 -13.08 2.82
CA VAL A 155 8.37 -12.86 1.62
C VAL A 155 9.21 -12.30 0.48
N LEU A 156 9.98 -11.25 0.73
CA LEU A 156 11.03 -10.77 -0.16
C LEU A 156 12.39 -11.35 0.26
N PRO A 157 13.38 -11.41 -0.66
CA PRO A 157 14.68 -12.01 -0.37
C PRO A 157 15.42 -11.35 0.80
N GLU A 158 15.37 -10.02 0.86
CA GLU A 158 16.05 -9.19 1.85
C GLU A 158 15.18 -8.01 2.25
N GLU A 159 15.41 -7.46 3.43
CA GLU A 159 14.69 -6.29 3.93
C GLU A 159 14.93 -5.04 3.06
N SER A 160 16.13 -4.89 2.52
CA SER A 160 16.49 -3.83 1.58
C SER A 160 15.59 -3.79 0.33
N CYS A 161 14.94 -4.90 -0.03
CA CYS A 161 13.99 -4.94 -1.14
C CYS A 161 12.73 -4.07 -0.92
N TYR A 162 12.46 -3.60 0.29
CA TYR A 162 11.37 -2.67 0.56
C TYR A 162 11.80 -1.43 1.35
N THR A 163 12.94 -1.48 2.07
CA THR A 163 13.44 -0.32 2.83
C THR A 163 14.16 0.70 1.96
N ASP A 164 14.71 0.27 0.83
CA ASP A 164 15.42 1.14 -0.11
C ASP A 164 14.50 1.69 -1.23
N GLU A 165 13.20 1.39 -1.15
CA GLU A 165 12.21 1.83 -2.14
C GLU A 165 11.57 3.18 -1.79
N SER A 166 10.83 3.71 -2.77
CA SER A 166 10.06 4.95 -2.62
C SER A 166 9.15 4.91 -1.38
N HIS A 167 9.07 6.04 -0.68
CA HIS A 167 8.21 6.30 0.48
C HIS A 167 8.65 5.65 1.81
N TRP A 168 9.64 4.76 1.83
CA TRP A 168 10.05 4.12 3.08
C TRP A 168 10.64 5.12 4.08
N ASP A 169 11.50 6.02 3.61
CA ASP A 169 12.11 7.11 4.36
C ASP A 169 11.58 8.50 3.97
N GLY A 170 10.45 8.54 3.22
CA GLY A 170 9.82 9.77 2.75
C GLY A 170 10.37 10.29 1.43
N LEU A 171 11.33 9.61 0.81
CA LEU A 171 11.89 9.97 -0.49
C LEU A 171 11.34 9.08 -1.62
N LEU A 172 11.54 9.52 -2.86
CA LEU A 172 11.36 8.68 -4.05
C LEU A 172 12.68 7.98 -4.38
N GLU A 173 12.59 6.73 -4.84
CA GLU A 173 13.71 5.95 -5.31
C GLU A 173 14.37 6.56 -6.54
N TYR A 174 15.68 6.31 -6.70
CA TYR A 174 16.47 6.68 -7.87
C TYR A 174 16.00 5.96 -9.15
N PRO A 175 16.34 6.49 -10.37
CA PRO A 175 15.96 5.83 -11.62
C PRO A 175 16.74 4.54 -11.84
N GLN A 176 16.04 3.49 -12.27
CA GLN A 176 16.61 2.19 -12.59
C GLN A 176 16.92 2.06 -14.08
N TYR A 177 18.02 1.38 -14.40
CA TYR A 177 18.46 1.14 -15.78
C TYR A 177 18.72 -0.34 -16.00
N SER A 178 18.26 -0.87 -17.13
CA SER A 178 18.51 -2.23 -17.58
C SER A 178 19.40 -2.24 -18.82
N ARG A 179 19.89 -3.41 -19.21
CA ARG A 179 20.58 -3.61 -20.49
C ARG A 179 19.62 -3.45 -21.68
N PRO A 180 20.08 -2.94 -22.82
CA PRO A 180 21.45 -2.57 -23.19
C PRO A 180 21.89 -1.22 -22.60
N GLU A 181 23.23 -0.91 -22.64
CA GLU A 181 23.83 0.32 -22.15
C GLU A 181 23.32 1.57 -22.88
N GLU A 182 22.99 1.43 -24.15
CA GLU A 182 22.39 2.50 -24.96
C GLU A 182 21.07 2.00 -25.58
N TRP A 183 20.01 2.83 -25.42
CA TRP A 183 18.70 2.56 -25.99
C TRP A 183 18.15 3.83 -26.66
N HIS A 184 17.94 3.80 -27.96
CA HIS A 184 17.48 4.94 -28.78
C HIS A 184 18.31 6.23 -28.56
N GLY A 185 19.65 6.09 -28.51
CA GLY A 185 20.57 7.20 -28.29
C GLY A 185 20.66 7.69 -26.82
N ARG A 186 19.91 7.09 -25.92
CA ARG A 186 19.95 7.39 -24.48
C ARG A 186 20.86 6.38 -23.77
N LYS A 187 21.87 6.89 -23.08
CA LYS A 187 22.86 6.07 -22.38
C LYS A 187 22.56 5.93 -20.90
N VAL A 188 22.96 4.80 -20.35
CA VAL A 188 23.05 4.62 -18.90
C VAL A 188 24.10 5.58 -18.34
N PRO A 189 23.86 6.20 -17.17
CA PRO A 189 24.85 7.05 -16.52
C PRO A 189 26.17 6.34 -16.29
N GLU A 190 27.29 6.96 -16.68
CA GLU A 190 28.63 6.35 -16.65
C GLU A 190 29.02 5.89 -15.24
N VAL A 191 28.56 6.58 -14.19
CA VAL A 191 28.81 6.20 -12.81
C VAL A 191 28.34 4.78 -12.49
N LEU A 192 27.20 4.35 -13.08
CA LEU A 192 26.64 3.00 -12.91
C LEU A 192 27.46 1.91 -13.58
N LEU A 193 28.31 2.28 -14.57
CA LEU A 193 29.19 1.39 -15.30
C LEU A 193 30.61 1.35 -14.69
N SER A 194 30.91 2.26 -13.74
CA SER A 194 32.25 2.46 -13.21
C SER A 194 32.78 1.36 -12.30
N GLY A 195 31.92 0.50 -11.75
CA GLY A 195 32.28 -0.50 -10.73
C GLY A 195 32.63 0.08 -9.36
N HIS A 196 32.56 1.39 -9.16
CA HIS A 196 32.85 2.05 -7.90
C HIS A 196 31.59 2.15 -7.02
N HIS A 197 31.32 1.16 -6.17
CA HIS A 197 30.10 1.08 -5.34
C HIS A 197 29.82 2.37 -4.57
N GLY A 198 30.82 2.96 -3.89
CA GLY A 198 30.61 4.22 -3.13
C GLY A 198 30.14 5.38 -4.02
N LYS A 199 30.66 5.52 -5.24
CA LYS A 199 30.18 6.55 -6.18
C LYS A 199 28.79 6.25 -6.70
N VAL A 200 28.46 4.98 -6.90
CA VAL A 200 27.12 4.54 -7.30
C VAL A 200 26.12 4.85 -6.19
N ASP A 201 26.47 4.60 -4.92
CA ASP A 201 25.60 4.84 -3.78
C ASP A 201 25.37 6.36 -3.58
N ASP A 202 26.41 7.18 -3.73
CA ASP A 202 26.27 8.63 -3.70
C ASP A 202 25.38 9.16 -4.83
N TRP A 203 25.57 8.64 -6.03
CA TRP A 203 24.73 8.98 -7.18
C TRP A 203 23.26 8.60 -6.93
N ARG A 204 22.99 7.39 -6.43
CA ARG A 204 21.65 6.94 -6.07
C ARG A 204 20.98 7.88 -5.07
N LYS A 205 21.68 8.23 -3.99
CA LYS A 205 21.17 9.17 -2.99
C LYS A 205 20.86 10.54 -3.59
N LYS A 206 21.74 11.07 -4.44
CA LYS A 206 21.50 12.34 -5.13
C LYS A 206 20.26 12.28 -6.02
N GLU A 207 20.10 11.20 -6.78
CA GLU A 207 18.93 11.02 -7.64
C GLU A 207 17.63 10.86 -6.85
N CYS A 208 17.64 10.21 -5.67
CA CYS A 208 16.49 10.18 -4.77
C CYS A 208 16.08 11.60 -4.36
N TYR A 209 17.01 12.44 -3.93
CA TYR A 209 16.73 13.83 -3.55
C TYR A 209 16.21 14.65 -4.75
N LYS A 210 16.92 14.64 -5.86
CA LYS A 210 16.56 15.40 -7.08
C LYS A 210 15.17 15.00 -7.59
N ARG A 211 14.92 13.70 -7.65
CA ARG A 211 13.65 13.15 -8.10
C ARG A 211 12.50 13.52 -7.17
N THR A 212 12.74 13.51 -5.85
CA THR A 212 11.75 13.89 -4.86
C THR A 212 11.46 15.39 -4.93
N MET A 213 12.48 16.25 -5.01
CA MET A 213 12.31 17.68 -5.20
C MET A 213 11.48 18.02 -6.44
N THR A 214 11.72 17.30 -7.56
CA THR A 214 11.04 17.56 -8.84
C THR A 214 9.61 17.02 -8.86
N ARG A 215 9.39 15.79 -8.40
CA ARG A 215 8.11 15.08 -8.62
C ARG A 215 7.17 15.14 -7.43
N ARG A 216 7.72 15.24 -6.23
CA ARG A 216 6.98 15.25 -4.97
C ARG A 216 7.60 16.28 -4.00
N PRO A 217 7.55 17.59 -4.38
CA PRO A 217 8.07 18.65 -3.51
C PRO A 217 7.39 18.69 -2.14
N ASP A 218 6.15 18.23 -2.05
CA ASP A 218 5.41 18.04 -0.81
C ASP A 218 6.06 17.02 0.14
N LEU A 219 6.60 15.93 -0.38
CA LEU A 219 7.34 14.94 0.39
C LEU A 219 8.70 15.51 0.82
N PHE A 220 9.42 16.15 -0.12
CA PHE A 220 10.71 16.74 0.20
C PHE A 220 10.62 17.84 1.26
N ALA A 221 9.53 18.61 1.28
CA ALA A 221 9.28 19.61 2.31
C ALA A 221 9.09 19.01 3.72
N ARG A 222 8.73 17.72 3.81
CA ARG A 222 8.59 16.97 5.08
C ARG A 222 9.84 16.16 5.43
N PHE A 223 10.83 16.11 4.51
CA PHE A 223 12.05 15.34 4.73
C PHE A 223 12.85 15.96 5.88
N ASP A 224 13.14 15.15 6.88
CA ASP A 224 13.92 15.59 8.05
C ASP A 224 15.42 15.54 7.75
N GLU A 225 15.99 16.67 7.37
CA GLU A 225 17.43 16.78 7.11
C GLU A 225 18.28 16.52 8.38
N THR A 226 17.70 16.60 9.59
CA THR A 226 18.42 16.32 10.84
C THR A 226 18.68 14.83 11.03
N SER A 227 17.93 13.98 10.33
CA SER A 227 18.16 12.53 10.28
C SER A 227 19.50 12.16 9.62
N LEU A 228 20.09 13.07 8.83
CA LEU A 228 21.39 12.89 8.20
C LEU A 228 22.52 13.09 9.22
N THR A 229 22.97 11.98 9.79
CA THR A 229 23.92 12.01 10.90
C THR A 229 25.36 12.30 10.46
N THR A 230 25.77 11.88 9.25
CA THR A 230 27.15 12.01 8.78
C THR A 230 27.40 13.33 8.01
N LYS A 231 28.65 13.82 8.03
CA LYS A 231 29.08 14.93 7.18
C LYS A 231 28.98 14.59 5.69
N HIS A 232 29.18 13.31 5.36
CA HIS A 232 29.11 12.82 4.00
C HIS A 232 27.69 12.91 3.46
N ASP A 233 26.68 12.40 4.17
CA ASP A 233 25.28 12.46 3.75
C ASP A 233 24.79 13.90 3.56
N ARG A 234 25.15 14.80 4.47
CA ARG A 234 24.85 16.24 4.34
C ARG A 234 25.52 16.88 3.13
N LYS A 235 26.73 16.44 2.78
CA LYS A 235 27.44 16.91 1.58
C LYS A 235 26.71 16.40 0.32
N VAL A 236 26.33 15.13 0.27
CA VAL A 236 25.57 14.53 -0.85
C VAL A 236 24.25 15.25 -1.08
N LEU A 237 23.52 15.57 0.01
CA LEU A 237 22.28 16.38 -0.09
C LEU A 237 22.55 17.79 -0.62
N ALA A 238 23.59 18.47 -0.12
CA ALA A 238 23.94 19.82 -0.57
C ALA A 238 24.31 19.84 -2.07
N GLU A 239 25.08 18.86 -2.52
CA GLU A 239 25.41 18.68 -3.95
C GLU A 239 24.14 18.40 -4.78
N ALA A 240 23.26 17.54 -4.33
CA ALA A 240 21.99 17.25 -5.01
C ALA A 240 21.10 18.50 -5.17
N LYS A 241 21.02 19.33 -4.12
CA LYS A 241 20.29 20.61 -4.18
C LYS A 241 20.90 21.59 -5.19
N ALA A 242 22.23 21.68 -5.22
CA ALA A 242 22.94 22.56 -6.16
C ALA A 242 22.78 22.08 -7.61
N GLU A 243 22.93 20.79 -7.86
CA GLU A 243 22.72 20.19 -9.18
C GLU A 243 21.28 20.40 -9.65
N TRP A 244 20.30 20.16 -8.79
CA TRP A 244 18.88 20.35 -9.10
C TRP A 244 18.55 21.80 -9.42
N ALA A 245 19.07 22.77 -8.67
CA ALA A 245 18.86 24.18 -8.93
C ALA A 245 19.43 24.61 -10.30
N ALA A 246 20.63 24.14 -10.63
CA ALA A 246 21.25 24.39 -11.93
C ALA A 246 20.45 23.79 -13.11
N GLU A 247 19.86 22.61 -12.91
CA GLU A 247 18.98 21.97 -13.90
C GLU A 247 17.67 22.75 -14.13
N GLN A 248 17.13 23.43 -13.11
CA GLN A 248 15.94 24.27 -13.26
C GLN A 248 16.22 25.61 -13.97
N GLU A 249 17.45 26.12 -13.84
CA GLU A 249 17.87 27.36 -14.50
C GLU A 249 18.26 27.17 -15.97
N SER A 250 18.57 25.93 -16.38
CA SER A 250 18.85 25.61 -17.78
C SER A 250 17.54 25.45 -18.54
N PRO A 251 17.24 26.28 -19.54
CA PRO A 251 16.04 26.09 -20.36
C PRO A 251 16.12 24.70 -21.02
N ALA A 252 15.00 23.93 -20.93
CA ALA A 252 14.88 22.66 -21.62
C ALA A 252 15.24 22.90 -23.11
N ALA A 253 16.29 22.24 -23.57
CA ALA A 253 16.54 22.14 -25.00
C ALA A 253 15.35 21.41 -25.61
N GLU A 254 14.53 22.12 -26.39
CA GLU A 254 13.40 21.61 -27.16
C GLU A 254 13.81 20.48 -28.12
#